data_63a63f599ca50521327059e22ace5d73
#
_entry.id   63a63f599ca50521327059e22ace5d73
#
_cell.length_a   1.000
_cell.length_b   1.000
_cell.length_c   1.000
_cell.angle_alpha   90.00
_cell.angle_beta   90.00
_cell.angle_gamma   90.00
#
_symmetry.space_group_name_H-M   'P 1'
#
loop_
_entity.id
_entity.type
_entity.pdbx_description
1 polymer ?
#
loop_
_entity_poly.entity_id
_entity_poly.type
_entity_poly.pdbx_seq_one_letter_code
_entity_poly.pdbx_strand_id
1 'polypeptide(L)'
;MAQASASIRIPVSADKVWALTGGFLSLHDWLPFIKQSESQEGGRVRHLTTDDGAEITERLQTYDNAARTYSYSIDKGPFPIKDYLATLTIKEDGADGALVEWSGIFTPDGVSDAQVETLFKGIYDGGLEALKANF
;
A
#
# COMPACT_ATOMS: atom_id res chain seq x y z
N MET A 1 -3.19 20.16 -1.22
CA MET A 1 -3.00 18.73 -1.45
C MET A 1 -2.09 18.17 -0.37
N ALA A 2 -2.48 17.07 0.22
CA ALA A 2 -1.72 16.42 1.27
C ALA A 2 -0.93 15.23 0.72
N GLN A 3 0.10 14.82 1.43
CA GLN A 3 0.90 13.65 1.06
C GLN A 3 1.48 12.97 2.30
N ALA A 4 1.72 11.68 2.17
CA ALA A 4 2.39 10.89 3.19
C ALA A 4 3.33 9.89 2.51
N SER A 5 4.40 9.54 3.20
CA SER A 5 5.34 8.54 2.70
C SER A 5 6.03 7.84 3.86
N ALA A 6 6.45 6.62 3.60
CA ALA A 6 7.27 5.83 4.52
C ALA A 6 8.19 4.93 3.72
N SER A 7 9.30 4.55 4.31
CA SER A 7 10.22 3.61 3.71
C SER A 7 10.82 2.71 4.78
N ILE A 8 11.25 1.51 4.36
CA ILE A 8 11.90 0.57 5.24
C ILE A 8 12.91 -0.25 4.44
N ARG A 9 14.05 -0.56 5.07
CA ARG A 9 15.01 -1.48 4.49
C ARG A 9 14.79 -2.88 5.01
N ILE A 10 14.73 -3.85 4.10
CA ILE A 10 14.57 -5.26 4.44
C ILE A 10 15.82 -6.01 3.97
N PRO A 11 16.45 -6.83 4.84
CA PRO A 11 17.74 -7.48 4.52
C PRO A 11 17.57 -8.76 3.68
N VAL A 12 16.82 -8.67 2.58
CA VAL A 12 16.66 -9.71 1.57
C VAL A 12 16.57 -9.03 0.21
N SER A 13 16.75 -9.79 -0.88
CA SER A 13 16.74 -9.23 -2.23
C SER A 13 15.40 -8.56 -2.57
N ALA A 14 15.45 -7.56 -3.43
CA ALA A 14 14.24 -6.89 -3.91
C ALA A 14 13.27 -7.86 -4.59
N ASP A 15 13.78 -8.86 -5.32
CA ASP A 15 12.93 -9.86 -5.96
C ASP A 15 12.15 -10.70 -4.94
N LYS A 16 12.77 -11.04 -3.82
CA LYS A 16 12.08 -11.80 -2.76
C LYS A 16 10.96 -10.97 -2.12
N VAL A 17 11.20 -9.68 -1.88
CA VAL A 17 10.18 -8.79 -1.33
C VAL A 17 9.04 -8.63 -2.34
N TRP A 18 9.39 -8.40 -3.61
CA TRP A 18 8.38 -8.25 -4.67
C TRP A 18 7.55 -9.51 -4.87
N ALA A 19 8.15 -10.70 -4.71
CA ALA A 19 7.41 -11.95 -4.80
C ALA A 19 6.24 -11.99 -3.80
N LEU A 20 6.39 -11.35 -2.63
CA LEU A 20 5.31 -11.26 -1.65
C LEU A 20 4.37 -10.06 -1.92
N THR A 21 4.92 -8.90 -2.28
CA THR A 21 4.15 -7.65 -2.35
C THR A 21 3.56 -7.36 -3.72
N GLY A 22 4.09 -7.97 -4.78
CA GLY A 22 3.70 -7.65 -6.15
C GLY A 22 2.34 -8.16 -6.58
N GLY A 23 1.71 -9.01 -5.79
CA GLY A 23 0.34 -9.47 -6.06
C GLY A 23 -0.68 -8.44 -5.57
N PHE A 24 -1.21 -7.64 -6.49
CA PHE A 24 -2.19 -6.61 -6.13
C PHE A 24 -3.39 -7.17 -5.36
N LEU A 25 -3.81 -8.38 -5.69
CA LEU A 25 -4.97 -9.03 -5.07
C LEU A 25 -4.64 -9.75 -3.77
N SER A 26 -3.36 -9.89 -3.43
CA SER A 26 -2.88 -10.67 -2.29
C SER A 26 -2.39 -9.79 -1.13
N LEU A 27 -2.94 -8.60 -0.98
CA LEU A 27 -2.53 -7.64 0.05
C LEU A 27 -2.61 -8.24 1.46
N HIS A 28 -3.60 -9.09 1.71
CA HIS A 28 -3.79 -9.73 3.00
C HIS A 28 -2.67 -10.74 3.36
N ASP A 29 -1.84 -11.12 2.39
CA ASP A 29 -0.73 -12.06 2.65
C ASP A 29 0.37 -11.41 3.50
N TRP A 30 0.52 -10.08 3.42
CA TRP A 30 1.58 -9.39 4.15
C TRP A 30 1.11 -8.24 5.03
N LEU A 31 -0.17 -7.85 4.92
CA LEU A 31 -0.73 -6.73 5.66
C LEU A 31 -1.79 -7.27 6.63
N PRO A 32 -1.43 -7.55 7.90
CA PRO A 32 -2.27 -8.34 8.81
C PRO A 32 -3.59 -7.67 9.20
N PHE A 33 -3.70 -6.34 9.09
CA PHE A 33 -4.98 -5.68 9.35
C PHE A 33 -5.97 -5.79 8.19
N ILE A 34 -5.57 -6.37 7.07
CA ILE A 34 -6.48 -6.73 5.98
C ILE A 34 -6.86 -8.19 6.16
N LYS A 35 -8.12 -8.41 6.53
CA LYS A 35 -8.66 -9.73 6.79
C LYS A 35 -8.96 -10.49 5.50
N GLN A 36 -9.41 -9.78 4.47
CA GLN A 36 -9.87 -10.38 3.23
C GLN A 36 -9.63 -9.43 2.06
N SER A 37 -9.26 -9.99 0.92
CA SER A 37 -9.11 -9.27 -0.34
C SER A 37 -9.83 -10.03 -1.44
N GLU A 38 -10.82 -9.41 -2.09
CA GLU A 38 -11.59 -10.00 -3.17
C GLU A 38 -11.31 -9.29 -4.48
N SER A 39 -11.15 -10.08 -5.55
CA SER A 39 -10.94 -9.56 -6.91
C SER A 39 -12.27 -9.10 -7.51
N GLN A 40 -12.25 -7.93 -8.14
CA GLN A 40 -13.36 -7.39 -8.91
C GLN A 40 -12.83 -6.86 -10.24
N GLU A 41 -13.71 -6.70 -11.22
CA GLU A 41 -13.39 -6.13 -12.54
C GLU A 41 -12.16 -6.77 -13.21
N GLY A 42 -12.09 -8.09 -13.19
CA GLY A 42 -11.01 -8.81 -13.85
C GLY A 42 -9.64 -8.67 -13.17
N GLY A 43 -9.61 -8.32 -11.89
CA GLY A 43 -8.38 -8.15 -11.14
C GLY A 43 -7.86 -6.72 -11.08
N ARG A 44 -8.57 -5.77 -11.68
CA ARG A 44 -8.19 -4.36 -11.64
C ARG A 44 -8.62 -3.66 -10.36
N VAL A 45 -9.58 -4.24 -9.65
CA VAL A 45 -10.13 -3.71 -8.42
C VAL A 45 -10.01 -4.78 -7.35
N ARG A 46 -9.57 -4.36 -6.16
CA ARG A 46 -9.61 -5.22 -4.98
C ARG A 46 -10.56 -4.63 -3.95
N HIS A 47 -11.40 -5.50 -3.40
CA HIS A 47 -12.29 -5.14 -2.31
C HIS A 47 -11.71 -5.71 -1.02
N LEU A 48 -11.34 -4.84 -0.11
CA LEU A 48 -10.64 -5.20 1.12
C LEU A 48 -11.58 -5.11 2.31
N THR A 49 -11.45 -6.06 3.23
CA THR A 49 -12.12 -6.01 4.52
C THR A 49 -11.05 -5.97 5.60
N THR A 50 -11.13 -4.98 6.48
CA THR A 50 -10.19 -4.84 7.59
C THR A 50 -10.62 -5.69 8.79
N ASP A 51 -9.72 -5.83 9.78
CA ASP A 51 -9.99 -6.61 11.00
C ASP A 51 -11.20 -6.11 11.78
N ASP A 52 -11.46 -4.81 11.73
CA ASP A 52 -12.61 -4.19 12.42
C ASP A 52 -13.89 -4.15 11.57
N GLY A 53 -13.87 -4.78 10.39
CA GLY A 53 -15.03 -4.87 9.52
C GLY A 53 -15.20 -3.71 8.54
N ALA A 54 -14.28 -2.76 8.49
CA ALA A 54 -14.34 -1.69 7.50
C ALA A 54 -14.06 -2.23 6.10
N GLU A 55 -14.65 -1.60 5.09
CA GLU A 55 -14.52 -2.00 3.69
C GLU A 55 -13.85 -0.90 2.89
N ILE A 56 -12.87 -1.30 2.06
CA ILE A 56 -12.12 -0.41 1.19
C ILE A 56 -12.11 -1.00 -0.21
N THR A 57 -12.44 -0.19 -1.21
CA THR A 57 -12.35 -0.60 -2.61
C THR A 57 -11.23 0.20 -3.28
N GLU A 58 -10.24 -0.50 -3.81
CA GLU A 58 -9.07 0.10 -4.43
C GLU A 58 -8.94 -0.34 -5.88
N ARG A 59 -8.54 0.59 -6.73
CA ARG A 59 -8.41 0.37 -8.17
C ARG A 59 -6.96 0.52 -8.61
N LEU A 60 -6.45 -0.51 -9.29
CA LEU A 60 -5.10 -0.50 -9.85
C LEU A 60 -5.00 0.54 -10.97
N GLN A 61 -4.02 1.43 -10.87
CA GLN A 61 -3.79 2.47 -11.87
C GLN A 61 -2.61 2.13 -12.77
N THR A 62 -1.47 1.72 -12.18
CA THR A 62 -0.29 1.29 -12.94
C THR A 62 0.31 0.06 -12.30
N TYR A 63 0.95 -0.77 -13.12
CA TYR A 63 1.65 -1.97 -12.65
C TYR A 63 2.85 -2.22 -13.56
N ASP A 64 4.06 -2.22 -12.98
CA ASP A 64 5.30 -2.49 -13.70
C ASP A 64 6.11 -3.53 -12.94
N ASN A 65 6.02 -4.77 -13.41
CA ASN A 65 6.70 -5.90 -12.76
C ASN A 65 8.22 -5.77 -12.81
N ALA A 66 8.76 -5.25 -13.91
CA ALA A 66 10.21 -5.08 -14.07
C ALA A 66 10.77 -4.02 -13.12
N ALA A 67 10.03 -2.93 -12.90
CA ALA A 67 10.40 -1.87 -11.98
C ALA A 67 9.96 -2.14 -10.54
N ARG A 68 9.24 -3.23 -10.29
CA ARG A 68 8.71 -3.63 -8.97
C ARG A 68 7.91 -2.50 -8.33
N THR A 69 6.92 -1.98 -9.07
CA THR A 69 6.09 -0.88 -8.59
C THR A 69 4.68 -1.01 -9.10
N TYR A 70 3.72 -0.57 -8.28
CA TYR A 70 2.36 -0.35 -8.74
C TYR A 70 1.73 0.83 -8.00
N SER A 71 0.71 1.42 -8.62
CA SER A 71 -0.06 2.50 -8.01
C SER A 71 -1.54 2.18 -8.07
N TYR A 72 -2.28 2.74 -7.12
CA TYR A 72 -3.71 2.48 -6.98
C TYR A 72 -4.44 3.68 -6.39
N SER A 73 -5.72 3.79 -6.71
CA SER A 73 -6.62 4.78 -6.14
C SER A 73 -7.60 4.11 -5.17
N ILE A 74 -8.24 4.90 -4.31
CA ILE A 74 -9.32 4.42 -3.46
C ILE A 74 -10.64 4.91 -4.06
N ASP A 75 -11.50 3.96 -4.46
CA ASP A 75 -12.83 4.28 -4.97
C ASP A 75 -13.82 4.49 -3.82
N LYS A 76 -13.71 3.68 -2.75
CA LYS A 76 -14.55 3.74 -1.55
C LYS A 76 -13.74 3.34 -0.33
N GLY A 77 -13.98 4.01 0.80
CA GLY A 77 -13.34 3.66 2.05
C GLY A 77 -13.77 4.57 3.18
N PRO A 78 -13.32 4.29 4.40
CA PRO A 78 -13.71 5.04 5.59
C PRO A 78 -12.87 6.31 5.82
N PHE A 79 -11.95 6.62 4.91
CA PHE A 79 -10.99 7.70 5.11
C PHE A 79 -11.57 9.04 4.67
N PRO A 80 -11.29 10.14 5.41
CA PRO A 80 -11.79 11.48 5.06
C PRO A 80 -10.92 12.13 3.98
N ILE A 81 -10.84 11.49 2.81
CA ILE A 81 -10.03 11.97 1.68
C ILE A 81 -10.74 11.71 0.35
N LYS A 82 -10.27 12.39 -0.67
CA LYS A 82 -10.64 12.16 -2.07
C LYS A 82 -9.39 12.28 -2.95
N ASP A 83 -9.51 11.86 -4.20
CA ASP A 83 -8.42 11.92 -5.18
C ASP A 83 -7.13 11.26 -4.67
N TYR A 84 -7.28 10.10 -4.00
CA TYR A 84 -6.16 9.35 -3.44
C TYR A 84 -5.44 8.56 -4.52
N LEU A 85 -4.12 8.72 -4.55
CA LEU A 85 -3.25 7.90 -5.40
C LEU A 85 -2.03 7.50 -4.57
N ALA A 86 -1.83 6.22 -4.40
CA ALA A 86 -0.68 5.68 -3.68
C ALA A 86 0.19 4.82 -4.57
N THR A 87 1.46 4.74 -4.24
CA THR A 87 2.46 3.97 -4.97
C THR A 87 3.28 3.15 -4.00
N LEU A 88 3.46 1.88 -4.33
CA LEU A 88 4.37 0.96 -3.63
C LEU A 88 5.50 0.60 -4.59
N THR A 89 6.74 0.77 -4.15
CA THR A 89 7.94 0.49 -4.97
C THR A 89 8.96 -0.27 -4.14
N ILE A 90 9.52 -1.31 -4.73
CA ILE A 90 10.60 -2.10 -4.13
C ILE A 90 11.87 -1.84 -4.93
N LYS A 91 12.87 -1.23 -4.30
CA LYS A 91 14.16 -0.91 -4.94
C LYS A 91 15.25 -1.85 -4.44
N GLU A 92 16.21 -2.13 -5.29
CA GLU A 92 17.41 -2.83 -4.86
C GLU A 92 18.25 -1.92 -3.96
N ASP A 93 18.75 -2.50 -2.86
CA ASP A 93 19.65 -1.81 -1.94
C ASP A 93 20.80 -2.77 -1.62
N GLY A 94 21.71 -2.91 -2.58
CA GLY A 94 22.73 -3.95 -2.57
C GLY A 94 22.15 -5.29 -3.04
N ALA A 95 23.00 -6.30 -3.17
CA ALA A 95 22.60 -7.63 -3.66
C ALA A 95 21.62 -8.33 -2.72
N ASP A 96 21.76 -8.09 -1.43
CA ASP A 96 20.99 -8.77 -0.37
C ASP A 96 20.10 -7.82 0.42
N GLY A 97 19.73 -6.71 -0.17
CA GLY A 97 18.87 -5.71 0.48
C GLY A 97 17.81 -5.16 -0.44
N ALA A 98 16.71 -4.70 0.16
CA ALA A 98 15.63 -4.02 -0.53
C ALA A 98 15.22 -2.78 0.25
N LEU A 99 14.96 -1.70 -0.48
CA LEU A 99 14.33 -0.50 0.08
C LEU A 99 12.90 -0.46 -0.41
N VAL A 100 11.96 -0.53 0.52
CA VAL A 100 10.53 -0.47 0.20
C VAL A 100 10.02 0.93 0.48
N GLU A 101 9.39 1.55 -0.50
CA GLU A 101 8.83 2.88 -0.39
C GLU A 101 7.32 2.81 -0.64
N TRP A 102 6.54 3.39 0.25
CA TRP A 102 5.09 3.47 0.12
C TRP A 102 4.68 4.93 0.34
N SER A 103 4.02 5.52 -0.65
CA SER A 103 3.64 6.93 -0.60
C SER A 103 2.26 7.14 -1.19
N GLY A 104 1.63 8.24 -0.79
CA GLY A 104 0.33 8.63 -1.31
C GLY A 104 0.18 10.13 -1.38
N ILE A 105 -0.62 10.58 -2.35
CA ILE A 105 -1.11 11.95 -2.46
C ILE A 105 -2.62 11.92 -2.40
N PHE A 106 -3.22 12.91 -1.76
CA PHE A 106 -4.66 12.91 -1.55
C PHE A 106 -5.16 14.31 -1.17
N THR A 107 -6.47 14.51 -1.30
CA THR A 107 -7.13 15.75 -0.90
C THR A 107 -7.94 15.50 0.36
N PRO A 108 -7.68 16.22 1.48
CA PRO A 108 -8.50 16.09 2.69
C PRO A 108 -9.95 16.48 2.43
N ASP A 109 -10.87 15.80 3.09
CA ASP A 109 -12.30 16.03 2.96
C ASP A 109 -12.92 16.23 4.36
N GLY A 110 -13.09 17.48 4.75
CA GLY A 110 -13.64 17.85 6.05
C GLY A 110 -12.67 17.79 7.22
N VAL A 111 -11.38 17.60 6.96
CA VAL A 111 -10.32 17.54 7.98
C VAL A 111 -9.10 18.30 7.49
N SER A 112 -8.13 18.54 8.38
CA SER A 112 -6.90 19.22 8.01
C SER A 112 -5.93 18.33 7.26
N ASP A 113 -5.01 18.94 6.50
CA ASP A 113 -3.91 18.21 5.85
C ASP A 113 -3.11 17.41 6.88
N ALA A 114 -2.79 18.03 8.01
CA ALA A 114 -1.98 17.37 9.05
C ALA A 114 -2.66 16.11 9.61
N GLN A 115 -3.98 16.11 9.75
CA GLN A 115 -4.71 14.96 10.26
C GLN A 115 -4.60 13.75 9.32
N VAL A 116 -4.80 13.97 8.01
CA VAL A 116 -4.74 12.86 7.04
C VAL A 116 -3.31 12.44 6.75
N GLU A 117 -2.36 13.36 6.78
CA GLU A 117 -0.93 13.01 6.61
C GLU A 117 -0.45 12.12 7.76
N THR A 118 -0.82 12.44 8.98
CA THR A 118 -0.51 11.62 10.16
C THR A 118 -1.18 10.25 10.08
N LEU A 119 -2.45 10.21 9.65
CA LEU A 119 -3.19 8.97 9.51
C LEU A 119 -2.51 8.01 8.52
N PHE A 120 -2.21 8.50 7.31
CA PHE A 120 -1.63 7.64 6.28
C PHE A 120 -0.17 7.29 6.54
N LYS A 121 0.59 8.20 7.13
CA LYS A 121 1.95 7.86 7.55
C LYS A 121 1.94 6.71 8.56
N GLY A 122 1.02 6.73 9.51
CA GLY A 122 0.85 5.63 10.46
C GLY A 122 0.49 4.31 9.79
N ILE A 123 -0.40 4.35 8.79
CA ILE A 123 -0.78 3.17 8.02
C ILE A 123 0.42 2.62 7.24
N TYR A 124 1.16 3.48 6.56
CA TYR A 124 2.32 3.07 5.77
C TYR A 124 3.45 2.54 6.65
N ASP A 125 3.77 3.24 7.73
CA ASP A 125 4.81 2.80 8.68
C ASP A 125 4.44 1.44 9.29
N GLY A 126 3.23 1.28 9.77
CA GLY A 126 2.76 0.02 10.36
C GLY A 126 2.73 -1.12 9.33
N GLY A 127 2.31 -0.82 8.11
CA GLY A 127 2.29 -1.80 7.04
C GLY A 127 3.68 -2.27 6.64
N LEU A 128 4.64 -1.36 6.55
CA LEU A 128 6.02 -1.70 6.20
C LEU A 128 6.70 -2.49 7.31
N GLU A 129 6.44 -2.18 8.58
CA GLU A 129 6.93 -2.98 9.70
C GLU A 129 6.37 -4.40 9.64
N ALA A 130 5.08 -4.54 9.34
CA ALA A 130 4.45 -5.86 9.19
C ALA A 130 5.05 -6.63 8.01
N LEU A 131 5.35 -5.95 6.91
CA LEU A 131 6.01 -6.55 5.76
C LEU A 131 7.38 -7.11 6.14
N LYS A 132 8.19 -6.30 6.82
CA LYS A 132 9.53 -6.71 7.24
C LYS A 132 9.51 -7.93 8.14
N ALA A 133 8.47 -8.09 8.95
CA ALA A 133 8.33 -9.22 9.87
C ALA A 133 8.19 -10.57 9.15
N ASN A 134 7.93 -10.57 7.83
CA ASN A 134 7.88 -11.80 7.02
C ASN A 134 9.26 -12.28 6.58
N PHE A 135 10.31 -11.52 6.85
CA PHE A 135 11.67 -11.82 6.39
C PHE A 135 12.71 -11.88 7.55
#